data_0d29f81133509ca728cb7441a48254c3
#
_entry.id   0d29f81133509ca728cb7441a48254c3
#
_cell.length_a   1.000
_cell.length_b   1.000
_cell.length_c   1.000
_cell.angle_alpha   90.00
_cell.angle_beta   90.00
_cell.angle_gamma   90.00
#
_symmetry.space_group_name_H-M   'P 1'
#
loop_
_entity.id
_entity.type
_entity.pdbx_description
1 polymer ?
#
loop_
_entity_poly.entity_id
_entity_poly.type
_entity_poly.pdbx_seq_one_letter_code
_entity_poly.pdbx_strand_id
1 'polypeptide(L)'
;MKFEDLFKKKTAPVTDTADVTGETPDECPNSDTDTKQKEKSLDQVAPKSIGVLDMVIAFDTTGSMAAYIGAVRQEVSELIPRLFEDNEDLRLGIVAFGDYCDMKNPQEFGKAYQCIMPTDNQDELVKFVKRSKDTSGGDSDEFYELVIKKIVEETPWREDANRVILLISDATPHPVGYTFKKYVVNNQIDWREEARKAAQMKIKIDTVTITDEPWYKELSQMTDGMSVPFESGAKTARLVEAATWSRGSKADRLKFDRLMEECSDKEMQEVFTAYMSERMKCDDDDC
;
A
#
# COMPACT_ATOMS: atom_id res chain seq x y z
N MET A 1 -3.57 -19.14 23.20
CA MET A 1 -2.48 -18.37 22.59
C MET A 1 -2.80 -16.91 22.86
N LYS A 2 -1.86 -16.13 23.38
CA LYS A 2 -2.12 -14.72 23.70
C LYS A 2 -1.94 -13.88 22.43
N PHE A 3 -2.64 -12.77 22.33
CA PHE A 3 -2.54 -11.81 21.21
C PHE A 3 -1.08 -11.41 20.93
N GLU A 4 -0.26 -11.37 21.98
CA GLU A 4 1.19 -11.11 21.94
C GLU A 4 1.99 -12.10 21.08
N ASP A 5 1.45 -13.31 20.83
CA ASP A 5 2.16 -14.36 20.08
C ASP A 5 2.02 -14.22 18.56
N LEU A 6 1.08 -13.39 18.09
CA LEU A 6 0.86 -13.09 16.67
C LEU A 6 2.02 -12.30 16.04
N PHE A 7 2.82 -11.62 16.87
CA PHE A 7 3.86 -10.69 16.42
C PHE A 7 5.28 -11.10 16.80
N LYS A 8 5.47 -12.28 17.43
CA LYS A 8 6.82 -12.78 17.73
C LYS A 8 7.42 -13.49 16.53
N LYS A 9 8.41 -12.88 15.90
CA LYS A 9 9.33 -13.59 15.00
C LYS A 9 9.94 -14.78 15.76
N LYS A 10 9.84 -15.97 15.21
CA LYS A 10 10.60 -17.13 15.65
C LYS A 10 12.09 -16.87 15.45
N THR A 11 12.78 -16.47 16.49
CA THR A 11 14.22 -16.58 16.55
C THR A 11 14.56 -18.00 16.99
N ALA A 12 15.29 -18.72 16.14
CA ALA A 12 15.83 -20.03 16.49
C ALA A 12 16.92 -19.89 17.58
N PRO A 13 17.02 -20.81 18.53
CA PRO A 13 18.03 -20.74 19.59
C PRO A 13 19.42 -21.06 19.03
N VAL A 14 20.37 -20.19 19.33
CA VAL A 14 21.81 -20.46 19.19
C VAL A 14 22.20 -21.38 20.35
N THR A 15 22.66 -22.55 20.05
CA THR A 15 23.28 -23.45 21.05
C THR A 15 24.76 -23.12 21.14
N ASP A 16 25.15 -22.59 22.30
CA ASP A 16 26.52 -22.58 22.79
C ASP A 16 26.98 -23.99 23.09
N THR A 17 28.15 -24.39 22.59
CA THR A 17 29.00 -25.33 23.29
C THR A 17 30.45 -24.93 23.11
N ALA A 18 31.09 -24.77 24.22
CA ALA A 18 32.45 -24.35 24.44
C ALA A 18 33.47 -25.51 24.27
N ASP A 19 34.67 -25.06 24.03
CA ASP A 19 35.95 -25.49 24.61
C ASP A 19 36.74 -26.60 23.94
N VAL A 20 38.01 -26.36 23.64
CA VAL A 20 39.25 -26.84 24.21
C VAL A 20 40.46 -26.64 23.25
N THR A 21 41.39 -25.80 23.68
CA THR A 21 42.86 -25.81 23.62
C THR A 21 43.67 -26.33 22.45
N GLY A 22 44.70 -25.55 22.03
CA GLY A 22 46.06 -26.01 21.96
C GLY A 22 46.85 -25.71 20.69
N GLU A 23 47.86 -24.86 20.87
CA GLU A 23 49.18 -24.87 20.21
C GLU A 23 49.38 -24.27 18.81
N THR A 24 50.21 -23.22 18.79
CA THR A 24 51.04 -22.67 17.71
C THR A 24 52.42 -23.42 17.68
N PRO A 25 53.39 -23.16 16.81
CA PRO A 25 53.46 -22.25 15.64
C PRO A 25 54.06 -22.92 14.36
N ASP A 26 54.09 -22.24 13.24
CA ASP A 26 55.26 -21.88 12.43
C ASP A 26 55.00 -21.69 10.93
N GLU A 27 55.58 -20.59 10.48
CA GLU A 27 56.14 -20.30 9.14
C GLU A 27 55.25 -20.09 7.92
N CYS A 28 55.31 -18.83 7.42
CA CYS A 28 55.08 -18.42 6.04
C CYS A 28 56.06 -19.07 5.06
N PRO A 29 55.69 -19.20 3.77
CA PRO A 29 56.06 -18.15 2.85
C PRO A 29 55.03 -17.80 1.77
N ASN A 30 55.22 -16.58 1.26
CA ASN A 30 54.57 -15.89 0.16
C ASN A 30 54.21 -16.74 -1.06
N SER A 31 53.03 -16.52 -1.60
CA SER A 31 52.84 -16.43 -3.06
C SER A 31 51.61 -15.60 -3.38
N ASP A 32 51.86 -14.55 -4.14
CA ASP A 32 50.88 -13.68 -4.78
C ASP A 32 49.84 -14.47 -5.58
N THR A 33 48.60 -14.33 -5.25
CA THR A 33 47.51 -14.49 -6.22
C THR A 33 46.38 -13.50 -5.90
N ASP A 34 46.27 -12.55 -6.78
CA ASP A 34 45.24 -11.58 -6.95
C ASP A 34 43.84 -12.22 -6.88
N THR A 35 43.19 -12.12 -5.71
CA THR A 35 41.77 -12.44 -5.60
C THR A 35 41.03 -11.11 -5.34
N LYS A 36 40.70 -10.44 -6.43
CA LYS A 36 39.70 -9.36 -6.40
C LYS A 36 38.40 -9.92 -5.85
N GLN A 37 38.18 -9.75 -4.56
CA GLN A 37 36.85 -9.84 -3.99
C GLN A 37 36.02 -8.70 -4.59
N LYS A 38 35.08 -9.09 -5.46
CA LYS A 38 34.03 -8.24 -5.96
C LYS A 38 33.15 -7.87 -4.78
N GLU A 39 33.38 -6.70 -4.21
CA GLU A 39 32.35 -6.04 -3.41
C GLU A 39 31.11 -5.95 -4.29
N LYS A 40 30.09 -6.72 -3.96
CA LYS A 40 28.74 -6.49 -4.48
C LYS A 40 28.28 -5.18 -3.90
N SER A 41 28.38 -4.11 -4.69
CA SER A 41 27.72 -2.87 -4.40
C SER A 41 26.20 -3.11 -4.27
N LEU A 42 25.63 -2.66 -3.18
CA LEU A 42 24.21 -2.81 -2.81
C LEU A 42 23.28 -1.91 -3.66
N ASP A 43 23.73 -1.37 -4.78
CA ASP A 43 23.03 -0.35 -5.55
C ASP A 43 22.76 -0.75 -7.02
N GLN A 44 22.32 -1.97 -7.26
CA GLN A 44 21.66 -2.28 -8.53
C GLN A 44 20.18 -2.64 -8.24
N VAL A 45 19.40 -1.63 -7.88
CA VAL A 45 17.95 -1.69 -8.08
C VAL A 45 17.75 -1.74 -9.60
N ALA A 46 17.25 -2.87 -10.09
CA ALA A 46 16.90 -3.00 -11.50
C ALA A 46 16.01 -1.81 -11.92
N PRO A 47 16.23 -1.23 -13.10
CA PRO A 47 15.38 -0.15 -13.58
C PRO A 47 13.94 -0.63 -13.57
N LYS A 48 13.03 0.18 -13.01
CA LYS A 48 11.60 -0.11 -12.99
C LYS A 48 11.15 -0.36 -14.43
N SER A 49 10.54 -1.52 -14.69
CA SER A 49 9.97 -1.77 -16.00
C SER A 49 8.77 -0.84 -16.19
N ILE A 50 8.84 -0.05 -17.24
CA ILE A 50 7.81 0.94 -17.57
C ILE A 50 6.56 0.15 -17.97
N GLY A 51 5.48 0.29 -17.19
CA GLY A 51 4.18 -0.32 -17.47
C GLY A 51 3.79 -1.50 -16.57
N VAL A 52 4.68 -2.05 -15.73
CA VAL A 52 4.29 -3.06 -14.74
C VAL A 52 3.71 -2.37 -13.52
N LEU A 53 2.48 -2.71 -13.14
CA LEU A 53 1.76 -2.07 -12.05
C LEU A 53 1.15 -3.12 -11.11
N ASP A 54 1.45 -3.01 -9.82
CA ASP A 54 0.74 -3.68 -8.74
C ASP A 54 -0.03 -2.64 -7.93
N MET A 55 -1.34 -2.78 -7.85
CA MET A 55 -2.22 -1.87 -7.12
C MET A 55 -3.04 -2.63 -6.07
N VAL A 56 -3.26 -2.03 -4.92
CA VAL A 56 -4.24 -2.48 -3.94
C VAL A 56 -5.22 -1.35 -3.66
N ILE A 57 -6.50 -1.57 -3.90
CA ILE A 57 -7.57 -0.66 -3.50
C ILE A 57 -8.09 -1.12 -2.15
N ALA A 58 -7.97 -0.27 -1.13
CA ALA A 58 -8.47 -0.50 0.20
C ALA A 58 -9.61 0.47 0.50
N PHE A 59 -10.76 -0.02 0.93
CA PHE A 59 -11.90 0.82 1.28
C PHE A 59 -12.51 0.43 2.62
N ASP A 60 -12.86 1.47 3.36
CA ASP A 60 -13.52 1.38 4.64
C ASP A 60 -14.99 0.95 4.47
N THR A 61 -15.47 0.08 5.36
CA THR A 61 -16.83 -0.47 5.34
C THR A 61 -17.57 -0.22 6.66
N THR A 62 -17.04 0.68 7.51
CA THR A 62 -17.62 0.99 8.82
C THR A 62 -18.92 1.79 8.75
N GLY A 63 -19.56 2.00 9.90
CA GLY A 63 -20.86 2.62 9.97
C GLY A 63 -20.89 4.06 9.46
N SER A 64 -19.81 4.82 9.63
CA SER A 64 -19.65 6.19 9.11
C SER A 64 -19.73 6.24 7.59
N MET A 65 -19.18 5.19 6.93
CA MET A 65 -19.23 5.02 5.48
C MET A 65 -20.62 4.64 4.92
N ALA A 66 -21.63 4.38 5.76
CA ALA A 66 -22.92 3.84 5.32
C ALA A 66 -23.60 4.64 4.21
N ALA A 67 -23.42 5.97 4.20
CA ALA A 67 -23.97 6.85 3.15
C ALA A 67 -23.20 6.76 1.83
N TYR A 68 -21.96 6.31 1.84
CA TYR A 68 -21.02 6.34 0.71
C TYR A 68 -20.67 4.97 0.17
N ILE A 69 -20.71 3.92 1.00
CA ILE A 69 -20.21 2.59 0.66
C ILE A 69 -20.87 1.99 -0.59
N GLY A 70 -22.13 2.28 -0.83
CA GLY A 70 -22.83 1.87 -2.05
C GLY A 70 -22.21 2.49 -3.31
N ALA A 71 -21.93 3.79 -3.28
CA ALA A 71 -21.27 4.51 -4.36
C ALA A 71 -19.83 4.02 -4.53
N VAL A 72 -19.07 3.88 -3.43
CA VAL A 72 -17.69 3.36 -3.47
C VAL A 72 -17.65 1.98 -4.14
N ARG A 73 -18.50 1.05 -3.75
CA ARG A 73 -18.55 -0.29 -4.37
C ARG A 73 -18.92 -0.24 -5.84
N GLN A 74 -19.86 0.62 -6.21
CA GLN A 74 -20.23 0.79 -7.61
C GLN A 74 -19.05 1.34 -8.41
N GLU A 75 -18.46 2.43 -7.95
CA GLU A 75 -17.34 3.09 -8.64
C GLU A 75 -16.12 2.17 -8.77
N VAL A 76 -15.74 1.48 -7.69
CA VAL A 76 -14.64 0.49 -7.73
C VAL A 76 -14.97 -0.65 -8.71
N SER A 77 -16.22 -1.15 -8.73
CA SER A 77 -16.62 -2.20 -9.66
C SER A 77 -16.58 -1.76 -11.13
N GLU A 78 -16.90 -0.50 -11.42
CA GLU A 78 -16.86 0.09 -12.75
C GLU A 78 -15.44 0.48 -13.18
N LEU A 79 -14.59 0.84 -12.20
CA LEU A 79 -13.21 1.21 -12.42
C LEU A 79 -12.33 0.00 -12.80
N ILE A 80 -12.57 -1.17 -12.19
CA ILE A 80 -11.76 -2.38 -12.41
C ILE A 80 -11.57 -2.70 -13.90
N PRO A 81 -12.63 -2.87 -14.72
CA PRO A 81 -12.45 -3.18 -16.14
C PRO A 81 -11.64 -2.13 -16.89
N ARG A 82 -11.84 -0.84 -16.58
CA ARG A 82 -11.14 0.26 -17.25
C ARG A 82 -9.65 0.28 -16.90
N LEU A 83 -9.30 0.02 -15.64
CA LEU A 83 -7.90 -0.08 -15.24
C LEU A 83 -7.17 -1.20 -16.02
N PHE A 84 -7.82 -2.35 -16.22
CA PHE A 84 -7.24 -3.45 -17.00
C PHE A 84 -7.25 -3.21 -18.50
N GLU A 85 -8.21 -2.46 -19.03
CA GLU A 85 -8.22 -2.04 -20.43
C GLU A 85 -7.09 -1.07 -20.73
N ASP A 86 -6.76 -0.23 -19.75
CA ASP A 86 -5.79 0.84 -19.88
C ASP A 86 -4.35 0.42 -19.54
N ASN A 87 -4.15 -0.66 -18.79
CA ASN A 87 -2.82 -1.10 -18.34
C ASN A 87 -2.57 -2.56 -18.74
N GLU A 88 -1.60 -2.77 -19.61
CA GLU A 88 -1.29 -4.10 -20.16
C GLU A 88 -0.77 -5.10 -19.13
N ASP A 89 -0.07 -4.64 -18.09
CA ASP A 89 0.53 -5.48 -17.05
C ASP A 89 0.14 -4.99 -15.64
N LEU A 90 -1.15 -5.03 -15.36
CA LEU A 90 -1.74 -4.72 -14.07
C LEU A 90 -2.06 -5.99 -13.27
N ARG A 91 -1.70 -6.00 -11.98
CA ARG A 91 -2.32 -6.86 -10.97
C ARG A 91 -3.02 -5.98 -9.93
N LEU A 92 -4.25 -6.30 -9.63
CA LEU A 92 -5.08 -5.55 -8.70
C LEU A 92 -5.51 -6.42 -7.51
N GLY A 93 -5.26 -5.93 -6.29
CA GLY A 93 -5.79 -6.47 -5.04
C GLY A 93 -6.89 -5.57 -4.49
N ILE A 94 -7.79 -6.14 -3.69
CA ILE A 94 -8.84 -5.38 -3.01
C ILE A 94 -8.85 -5.73 -1.53
N VAL A 95 -8.96 -4.72 -0.69
CA VAL A 95 -9.15 -4.85 0.76
C VAL A 95 -10.42 -4.08 1.16
N ALA A 96 -11.36 -4.77 1.81
CA ALA A 96 -12.51 -4.17 2.47
C ALA A 96 -12.34 -4.36 3.97
N PHE A 97 -12.36 -3.28 4.74
CA PHE A 97 -11.97 -3.34 6.14
C PHE A 97 -12.93 -2.58 7.06
N GLY A 98 -12.87 -2.88 8.34
CA GLY A 98 -13.64 -2.26 9.42
C GLY A 98 -12.72 -1.84 10.55
N ASP A 99 -13.02 -2.30 11.77
CA ASP A 99 -12.27 -1.97 12.96
C ASP A 99 -12.04 -3.17 13.87
N TYR A 100 -11.23 -2.99 14.91
CA TYR A 100 -10.93 -4.02 15.93
C TYR A 100 -12.20 -4.57 16.59
N CYS A 101 -13.23 -3.76 16.76
CA CYS A 101 -14.50 -4.19 17.33
C CYS A 101 -15.26 -5.17 16.43
N ASP A 102 -15.01 -5.16 15.14
CA ASP A 102 -15.64 -6.05 14.15
C ASP A 102 -14.94 -7.41 14.04
N MET A 103 -13.77 -7.57 14.64
CA MET A 103 -13.07 -8.85 14.70
C MET A 103 -13.89 -9.86 15.49
N LYS A 104 -13.89 -11.10 15.04
CA LYS A 104 -14.53 -12.18 15.76
C LYS A 104 -13.80 -12.50 17.08
N ASN A 105 -12.50 -12.48 17.03
CA ASN A 105 -11.59 -12.56 18.17
C ASN A 105 -10.20 -12.01 17.76
N PRO A 106 -9.25 -11.82 18.71
CA PRO A 106 -7.94 -11.25 18.40
C PRO A 106 -7.11 -11.99 17.34
N GLN A 107 -7.45 -13.23 17.01
CA GLN A 107 -6.75 -14.06 16.03
C GLN A 107 -7.53 -14.25 14.72
N GLU A 108 -8.80 -13.80 14.68
CA GLU A 108 -9.68 -14.04 13.55
C GLU A 108 -10.35 -12.73 13.12
N PHE A 109 -9.83 -12.11 12.05
CA PHE A 109 -10.33 -10.85 11.54
C PHE A 109 -11.78 -10.96 11.02
N GLY A 110 -12.13 -12.08 10.38
CA GLY A 110 -13.47 -12.28 9.85
C GLY A 110 -13.85 -11.18 8.86
N LYS A 111 -14.99 -10.51 9.12
CA LYS A 111 -15.44 -9.40 8.27
C LYS A 111 -14.66 -8.11 8.46
N ALA A 112 -13.92 -7.96 9.57
CA ALA A 112 -13.14 -6.76 9.85
C ALA A 112 -11.99 -6.56 8.85
N TYR A 113 -11.48 -7.62 8.25
CA TYR A 113 -10.46 -7.53 7.22
C TYR A 113 -10.71 -8.59 6.14
N GLN A 114 -11.25 -8.17 5.02
CA GLN A 114 -11.58 -9.02 3.88
C GLN A 114 -10.65 -8.62 2.72
N CYS A 115 -9.96 -9.56 2.12
CA CYS A 115 -9.02 -9.24 1.05
C CYS A 115 -9.02 -10.27 -0.07
N ILE A 116 -8.69 -9.80 -1.26
CA ILE A 116 -8.23 -10.59 -2.39
C ILE A 116 -6.86 -10.05 -2.81
N MET A 117 -5.88 -10.94 -2.88
CA MET A 117 -4.51 -10.57 -3.25
C MET A 117 -4.42 -10.16 -4.72
N PRO A 118 -3.37 -9.39 -5.12
CA PRO A 118 -3.24 -8.93 -6.49
C PRO A 118 -3.33 -10.04 -7.53
N THR A 119 -4.30 -9.91 -8.42
CA THR A 119 -4.64 -10.83 -9.50
C THR A 119 -5.01 -10.05 -10.77
N ASP A 120 -5.00 -10.71 -11.91
CA ASP A 120 -5.50 -10.21 -13.20
C ASP A 120 -6.94 -10.64 -13.49
N ASN A 121 -7.55 -11.40 -12.58
CA ASN A 121 -8.92 -11.89 -12.73
C ASN A 121 -9.96 -10.83 -12.36
N GLN A 122 -10.35 -10.03 -13.35
CA GLN A 122 -11.33 -8.93 -13.19
C GLN A 122 -12.67 -9.39 -12.62
N ASP A 123 -13.17 -10.53 -13.08
CA ASP A 123 -14.46 -11.08 -12.63
C ASP A 123 -14.45 -11.41 -11.13
N GLU A 124 -13.35 -11.95 -10.65
CA GLU A 124 -13.17 -12.28 -9.24
C GLU A 124 -13.09 -11.01 -8.38
N LEU A 125 -12.36 -9.99 -8.84
CA LEU A 125 -12.27 -8.69 -8.19
C LEU A 125 -13.64 -8.01 -8.08
N VAL A 126 -14.38 -7.91 -9.18
CA VAL A 126 -15.73 -7.31 -9.18
C VAL A 126 -16.69 -8.09 -8.28
N LYS A 127 -16.64 -9.43 -8.31
CA LYS A 127 -17.43 -10.28 -7.40
C LYS A 127 -17.07 -10.05 -5.94
N PHE A 128 -15.79 -9.89 -5.64
CA PHE A 128 -15.31 -9.60 -4.29
C PHE A 128 -15.86 -8.26 -3.78
N VAL A 129 -15.70 -7.17 -4.53
CA VAL A 129 -16.22 -5.85 -4.16
C VAL A 129 -17.71 -5.91 -3.84
N LYS A 130 -18.51 -6.54 -4.73
CA LYS A 130 -19.98 -6.66 -4.55
C LYS A 130 -20.40 -7.54 -3.36
N ARG A 131 -19.54 -8.46 -2.91
CA ARG A 131 -19.83 -9.39 -1.80
C ARG A 131 -19.17 -9.00 -0.49
N SER A 132 -18.28 -8.03 -0.50
CA SER A 132 -17.67 -7.53 0.72
C SER A 132 -18.74 -7.05 1.70
N LYS A 133 -18.53 -7.34 2.99
CA LYS A 133 -19.55 -7.11 4.01
C LYS A 133 -19.27 -5.82 4.75
N ASP A 134 -20.34 -5.17 5.12
CA ASP A 134 -20.31 -4.01 5.98
C ASP A 134 -19.87 -4.40 7.39
N THR A 135 -19.19 -3.49 8.03
CA THR A 135 -18.74 -3.54 9.41
C THR A 135 -19.42 -2.43 10.22
N SER A 136 -19.17 -2.37 11.50
CA SER A 136 -19.87 -1.42 12.35
C SER A 136 -18.98 -0.23 12.72
N GLY A 137 -17.69 -0.46 12.93
CA GLY A 137 -16.85 0.46 13.67
C GLY A 137 -17.23 0.50 15.16
N GLY A 138 -16.37 0.97 16.03
CA GLY A 138 -16.59 0.97 17.47
C GLY A 138 -16.56 2.33 18.12
N ASP A 139 -15.77 3.21 17.56
CA ASP A 139 -15.57 4.59 17.96
C ASP A 139 -15.36 5.48 16.71
N SER A 140 -14.67 6.59 16.84
CA SER A 140 -14.42 7.51 15.73
C SER A 140 -13.16 7.21 14.95
N ASP A 141 -12.30 6.35 15.48
CA ASP A 141 -11.05 5.93 14.85
C ASP A 141 -11.22 4.52 14.31
N GLU A 142 -10.49 4.17 13.27
CA GLU A 142 -10.53 2.85 12.66
C GLU A 142 -9.10 2.29 12.50
N PHE A 143 -8.93 1.01 12.29
CA PHE A 143 -7.61 0.37 12.35
C PHE A 143 -6.76 0.53 11.07
N TYR A 144 -6.68 1.75 10.54
CA TYR A 144 -5.89 2.05 9.33
C TYR A 144 -4.41 1.71 9.48
N GLU A 145 -3.83 1.89 10.66
CA GLU A 145 -2.45 1.51 10.96
C GLU A 145 -2.21 0.02 10.71
N LEU A 146 -3.19 -0.83 11.07
CA LEU A 146 -3.14 -2.26 10.83
C LEU A 146 -3.37 -2.59 9.34
N VAL A 147 -4.28 -1.90 8.68
CA VAL A 147 -4.57 -2.08 7.24
C VAL A 147 -3.33 -1.77 6.42
N ILE A 148 -2.70 -0.61 6.64
CA ILE A 148 -1.46 -0.22 5.95
C ILE A 148 -0.38 -1.27 6.19
N LYS A 149 -0.15 -1.64 7.46
CA LYS A 149 0.83 -2.67 7.82
C LYS A 149 0.60 -3.97 7.06
N LYS A 150 -0.64 -4.49 7.06
CA LYS A 150 -0.96 -5.75 6.40
C LYS A 150 -0.77 -5.69 4.89
N ILE A 151 -1.21 -4.61 4.26
CA ILE A 151 -1.02 -4.45 2.81
C ILE A 151 0.47 -4.37 2.48
N VAL A 152 1.25 -3.58 3.22
CA VAL A 152 2.69 -3.42 2.97
C VAL A 152 3.44 -4.75 3.15
N GLU A 153 3.17 -5.49 4.23
CA GLU A 153 3.95 -6.67 4.61
C GLU A 153 3.44 -7.98 3.96
N GLU A 154 2.14 -8.11 3.67
CA GLU A 154 1.54 -9.37 3.24
C GLU A 154 1.27 -9.44 1.72
N THR A 155 1.26 -8.29 1.02
CA THR A 155 1.04 -8.28 -0.43
C THR A 155 2.28 -8.82 -1.16
N PRO A 156 2.11 -9.77 -2.10
CA PRO A 156 3.22 -10.31 -2.89
C PRO A 156 3.59 -9.34 -4.03
N TRP A 157 4.14 -8.18 -3.67
CA TRP A 157 4.57 -7.15 -4.60
C TRP A 157 5.66 -7.66 -5.57
N ARG A 158 5.50 -7.40 -6.88
CA ARG A 158 6.56 -7.67 -7.87
C ARG A 158 7.70 -6.66 -7.70
N GLU A 159 8.94 -7.10 -7.84
CA GLU A 159 10.13 -6.26 -7.62
C GLU A 159 10.23 -5.11 -8.62
N ASP A 160 9.87 -5.36 -9.85
CA ASP A 160 9.95 -4.44 -10.99
C ASP A 160 8.69 -3.58 -11.17
N ALA A 161 7.62 -3.82 -10.39
CA ALA A 161 6.37 -3.08 -10.52
C ALA A 161 6.40 -1.71 -9.85
N ASN A 162 5.69 -0.75 -10.45
CA ASN A 162 5.15 0.37 -9.71
C ASN A 162 4.14 -0.15 -8.70
N ARG A 163 4.23 0.28 -7.44
CA ARG A 163 3.41 -0.24 -6.34
C ARG A 163 2.57 0.88 -5.77
N VAL A 164 1.26 0.68 -5.77
CA VAL A 164 0.30 1.70 -5.35
C VAL A 164 -0.72 1.12 -4.39
N ILE A 165 -0.98 1.81 -3.30
CA ILE A 165 -2.14 1.59 -2.44
C ILE A 165 -3.07 2.78 -2.66
N LEU A 166 -4.33 2.52 -2.98
CA LEU A 166 -5.40 3.51 -2.98
C LEU A 166 -6.28 3.27 -1.77
N LEU A 167 -6.27 4.20 -0.81
CA LEU A 167 -7.06 4.13 0.41
C LEU A 167 -8.29 5.04 0.30
N ILE A 168 -9.49 4.48 0.41
CA ILE A 168 -10.77 5.21 0.38
C ILE A 168 -11.41 5.13 1.77
N SER A 169 -11.56 6.26 2.46
CA SER A 169 -11.93 6.28 3.88
C SER A 169 -12.40 7.63 4.38
N ASP A 170 -12.91 7.67 5.64
CA ASP A 170 -13.52 8.86 6.24
C ASP A 170 -13.10 9.16 7.69
N ALA A 171 -12.24 8.36 8.31
CA ALA A 171 -11.89 8.47 9.73
C ALA A 171 -10.37 8.58 9.97
N THR A 172 -9.94 8.52 11.22
CA THR A 172 -8.54 8.60 11.66
C THR A 172 -8.02 7.24 12.14
N PRO A 173 -6.68 6.98 12.10
CA PRO A 173 -6.11 5.76 12.65
C PRO A 173 -6.11 5.79 14.17
N HIS A 174 -6.21 4.62 14.81
CA HIS A 174 -6.02 4.51 16.25
C HIS A 174 -4.63 4.98 16.68
N PRO A 175 -4.53 5.67 17.82
CA PRO A 175 -3.23 6.06 18.36
C PRO A 175 -2.45 4.86 18.88
N VAL A 176 -1.12 4.99 18.92
CA VAL A 176 -0.27 4.00 19.56
C VAL A 176 -0.71 3.79 21.01
N GLY A 177 -0.86 2.52 21.40
CA GLY A 177 -1.35 2.16 22.73
C GLY A 177 -2.87 2.07 22.86
N TYR A 178 -3.61 2.21 21.78
CA TYR A 178 -5.06 1.97 21.75
C TYR A 178 -5.40 0.59 22.37
N THR A 179 -6.47 0.53 23.13
CA THR A 179 -6.91 -0.69 23.79
C THR A 179 -8.37 -0.99 23.48
N PHE A 180 -8.63 -2.23 23.11
CA PHE A 180 -9.98 -2.72 22.93
C PHE A 180 -10.25 -3.86 23.92
N LYS A 181 -11.35 -3.77 24.70
CA LYS A 181 -11.74 -4.79 25.70
C LYS A 181 -10.59 -5.21 26.62
N LYS A 182 -9.81 -4.26 27.13
CA LYS A 182 -8.63 -4.45 28.00
C LYS A 182 -7.41 -5.07 27.33
N TYR A 183 -7.40 -5.19 26.01
CA TYR A 183 -6.21 -5.58 25.25
C TYR A 183 -5.59 -4.37 24.58
N VAL A 184 -4.28 -4.34 24.48
CA VAL A 184 -3.59 -3.45 23.53
C VAL A 184 -3.77 -4.10 22.16
N VAL A 185 -4.57 -3.50 21.30
CA VAL A 185 -5.01 -4.15 20.07
C VAL A 185 -4.08 -3.86 18.93
N ASN A 186 -3.66 -2.61 18.78
CA ASN A 186 -2.75 -2.22 17.73
C ASN A 186 -1.31 -2.64 17.96
N ASN A 187 -1.01 -3.23 19.12
CA ASN A 187 0.31 -3.71 19.49
C ASN A 187 1.44 -2.71 19.17
N GLN A 188 1.21 -1.44 19.47
CA GLN A 188 2.15 -0.36 19.19
C GLN A 188 2.37 -0.10 17.69
N ILE A 189 1.42 -0.43 16.84
CA ILE A 189 1.48 -0.04 15.43
C ILE A 189 1.34 1.48 15.36
N ASP A 190 2.33 2.12 14.79
CA ASP A 190 2.29 3.54 14.43
C ASP A 190 2.13 3.61 12.92
N TRP A 191 1.06 4.22 12.43
CA TRP A 191 0.83 4.35 11.00
C TRP A 191 1.97 5.11 10.28
N ARG A 192 2.66 6.01 10.97
CA ARG A 192 3.82 6.71 10.41
C ARG A 192 5.01 5.79 10.19
N GLU A 193 5.22 4.81 11.09
CA GLU A 193 6.23 3.78 10.88
C GLU A 193 5.87 2.89 9.68
N GLU A 194 4.60 2.54 9.54
CA GLU A 194 4.14 1.74 8.39
C GLU A 194 4.23 2.54 7.08
N ALA A 195 3.94 3.84 7.11
CA ALA A 195 4.16 4.73 5.97
C ALA A 195 5.65 4.80 5.56
N ARG A 196 6.58 4.90 6.53
CA ARG A 196 8.02 4.86 6.24
C ARG A 196 8.45 3.53 5.62
N LYS A 197 7.91 2.40 6.09
CA LYS A 197 8.15 1.09 5.47
C LYS A 197 7.64 1.04 4.03
N ALA A 198 6.42 1.56 3.80
CA ALA A 198 5.87 1.68 2.45
C ALA A 198 6.80 2.49 1.53
N ALA A 199 7.25 3.66 1.98
CA ALA A 199 8.18 4.51 1.25
C ALA A 199 9.52 3.80 0.94
N GLN A 200 10.10 3.09 1.93
CA GLN A 200 11.31 2.29 1.73
C GLN A 200 11.13 1.18 0.70
N MET A 201 9.93 0.59 0.62
CA MET A 201 9.56 -0.40 -0.37
C MET A 201 9.10 0.22 -1.69
N LYS A 202 9.19 1.55 -1.84
CA LYS A 202 8.71 2.31 -3.01
C LYS A 202 7.22 2.05 -3.30
N ILE A 203 6.43 1.89 -2.26
CA ILE A 203 4.97 1.79 -2.34
C ILE A 203 4.41 3.18 -2.12
N LYS A 204 3.67 3.71 -3.08
CA LYS A 204 2.95 4.98 -2.98
C LYS A 204 1.58 4.75 -2.35
N ILE A 205 1.15 5.64 -1.47
CA ILE A 205 -0.18 5.58 -0.86
C ILE A 205 -0.96 6.81 -1.27
N ASP A 206 -1.90 6.63 -2.17
CA ASP A 206 -2.88 7.64 -2.53
C ASP A 206 -4.11 7.51 -1.62
N THR A 207 -4.69 8.62 -1.23
CA THR A 207 -5.90 8.62 -0.41
C THR A 207 -7.05 9.34 -1.13
N VAL A 208 -8.24 8.73 -1.06
CA VAL A 208 -9.51 9.34 -1.47
C VAL A 208 -10.35 9.51 -0.21
N THR A 209 -10.55 10.75 0.22
CA THR A 209 -11.04 11.04 1.57
C THR A 209 -12.43 11.67 1.56
N ILE A 210 -13.30 11.18 2.43
CA ILE A 210 -14.65 11.74 2.62
C ILE A 210 -14.61 12.89 3.61
N THR A 211 -13.65 12.86 4.54
CA THR A 211 -13.40 13.90 5.54
C THR A 211 -12.05 14.58 5.28
N ASP A 212 -11.86 15.82 5.71
CA ASP A 212 -10.59 16.55 5.56
C ASP A 212 -9.72 16.38 6.82
N GLU A 213 -9.36 15.12 7.13
CA GLU A 213 -8.47 14.83 8.24
C GLU A 213 -7.00 15.01 7.82
N PRO A 214 -6.17 15.75 8.57
CA PRO A 214 -4.80 16.09 8.17
C PRO A 214 -3.88 14.89 7.93
N TRP A 215 -4.14 13.76 8.61
CA TRP A 215 -3.30 12.56 8.52
C TRP A 215 -3.27 11.95 7.12
N TYR A 216 -4.34 12.10 6.33
CA TYR A 216 -4.37 11.62 4.95
C TYR A 216 -3.32 12.30 4.07
N LYS A 217 -3.23 13.63 4.19
CA LYS A 217 -2.22 14.42 3.47
C LYS A 217 -0.81 14.06 3.93
N GLU A 218 -0.62 13.90 5.26
CA GLU A 218 0.67 13.47 5.82
C GLU A 218 1.06 12.08 5.32
N LEU A 219 0.16 11.11 5.36
CA LEU A 219 0.37 9.75 4.87
C LEU A 219 0.80 9.72 3.40
N SER A 220 0.04 10.41 2.55
CA SER A 220 0.33 10.47 1.12
C SER A 220 1.67 11.14 0.85
N GLN A 221 1.96 12.28 1.49
CA GLN A 221 3.25 12.98 1.35
C GLN A 221 4.44 12.13 1.78
N MET A 222 4.31 11.33 2.85
CA MET A 222 5.38 10.44 3.32
C MET A 222 5.74 9.33 2.31
N THR A 223 4.84 9.03 1.39
CA THR A 223 4.97 7.91 0.44
C THR A 223 4.96 8.35 -1.01
N ASP A 224 5.20 9.64 -1.29
CA ASP A 224 5.10 10.25 -2.64
C ASP A 224 3.76 9.96 -3.32
N GLY A 225 2.71 9.87 -2.53
CA GLY A 225 1.32 9.71 -2.98
C GLY A 225 0.56 11.04 -2.93
N MET A 226 -0.73 10.97 -3.24
CA MET A 226 -1.63 12.11 -3.26
C MET A 226 -2.86 11.88 -2.40
N SER A 227 -3.38 12.96 -1.84
CA SER A 227 -4.65 12.98 -1.10
C SER A 227 -5.66 13.82 -1.85
N VAL A 228 -6.80 13.21 -2.22
CA VAL A 228 -7.87 13.87 -2.96
C VAL A 228 -9.21 13.65 -2.27
N PRO A 229 -10.13 14.63 -2.32
CA PRO A 229 -11.47 14.46 -1.76
C PRO A 229 -12.27 13.44 -2.57
N PHE A 230 -13.11 12.67 -1.88
CA PHE A 230 -14.09 11.81 -2.53
C PHE A 230 -15.20 12.68 -3.12
N GLU A 231 -15.42 12.55 -4.40
CA GLU A 231 -16.56 13.11 -5.09
C GLU A 231 -17.37 11.99 -5.74
N SER A 232 -18.67 11.96 -5.48
CA SER A 232 -19.54 10.94 -6.07
C SER A 232 -19.56 11.03 -7.60
N GLY A 233 -19.56 9.88 -8.25
CA GLY A 233 -19.66 9.73 -9.69
C GLY A 233 -18.31 9.68 -10.43
N ALA A 234 -18.33 10.10 -11.68
CA ALA A 234 -17.20 9.95 -12.60
C ALA A 234 -15.89 10.65 -12.16
N LYS A 235 -15.93 11.59 -11.21
CA LYS A 235 -14.73 12.34 -10.79
C LYS A 235 -13.73 11.46 -10.04
N THR A 236 -14.16 10.71 -9.02
CA THR A 236 -13.25 9.82 -8.27
C THR A 236 -12.61 8.79 -9.20
N ALA A 237 -13.38 8.18 -10.08
CA ALA A 237 -12.85 7.25 -11.05
C ALA A 237 -11.77 7.88 -11.96
N ARG A 238 -12.01 9.10 -12.45
CA ARG A 238 -11.03 9.85 -13.25
C ARG A 238 -9.76 10.20 -12.48
N LEU A 239 -9.88 10.52 -11.19
CA LEU A 239 -8.71 10.77 -10.33
C LEU A 239 -7.86 9.53 -10.17
N VAL A 240 -8.49 8.36 -9.97
CA VAL A 240 -7.77 7.08 -9.86
C VAL A 240 -7.13 6.69 -11.19
N GLU A 241 -7.84 6.86 -12.30
CA GLU A 241 -7.30 6.65 -13.65
C GLU A 241 -6.09 7.57 -13.88
N ALA A 242 -6.20 8.86 -13.57
CA ALA A 242 -5.12 9.82 -13.69
C ALA A 242 -3.90 9.44 -12.84
N ALA A 243 -4.12 9.03 -11.58
CA ALA A 243 -3.05 8.55 -10.71
C ALA A 243 -2.33 7.34 -11.31
N THR A 244 -3.09 6.41 -11.89
CA THR A 244 -2.56 5.21 -12.53
C THR A 244 -1.77 5.56 -13.80
N TRP A 245 -2.34 6.37 -14.70
CA TRP A 245 -1.71 6.74 -15.98
C TRP A 245 -0.50 7.65 -15.83
N SER A 246 -0.48 8.54 -14.84
CA SER A 246 0.68 9.40 -14.58
C SER A 246 1.94 8.60 -14.24
N ARG A 247 1.78 7.39 -13.72
CA ARG A 247 2.84 6.48 -13.27
C ARG A 247 3.07 5.29 -14.21
N GLY A 248 2.25 5.14 -15.22
CA GLY A 248 2.27 4.04 -16.18
C GLY A 248 3.28 4.17 -17.29
N SER A 249 3.07 3.43 -18.38
CA SER A 249 3.87 3.44 -19.60
C SER A 249 3.83 4.81 -20.31
N LYS A 250 4.68 4.97 -21.33
CA LYS A 250 4.61 6.17 -22.19
C LYS A 250 3.23 6.33 -22.85
N ALA A 251 2.57 5.22 -23.20
CA ALA A 251 1.21 5.25 -23.76
C ALA A 251 0.19 5.73 -22.73
N ASP A 252 0.32 5.31 -21.48
CA ASP A 252 -0.55 5.73 -20.39
C ASP A 252 -0.35 7.21 -20.06
N ARG A 253 0.89 7.69 -20.09
CA ARG A 253 1.20 9.12 -19.95
C ARG A 253 0.53 9.98 -21.03
N LEU A 254 0.43 9.48 -22.26
CA LEU A 254 -0.30 10.17 -23.33
C LEU A 254 -1.82 10.20 -23.08
N LYS A 255 -2.38 9.15 -22.45
CA LYS A 255 -3.79 9.16 -22.03
C LYS A 255 -4.03 10.20 -20.93
N PHE A 256 -3.12 10.27 -19.96
CA PHE A 256 -3.15 11.28 -18.90
C PHE A 256 -3.08 12.71 -19.48
N ASP A 257 -2.17 12.96 -20.40
CA ASP A 257 -2.04 14.28 -21.05
C ASP A 257 -3.34 14.68 -21.77
N ARG A 258 -3.99 13.76 -22.47
CA ARG A 258 -5.31 13.99 -23.10
C ARG A 258 -6.41 14.24 -22.06
N LEU A 259 -6.42 13.49 -20.97
CA LEU A 259 -7.38 13.70 -19.89
C LEU A 259 -7.26 15.11 -19.30
N MET A 260 -6.03 15.60 -19.14
CA MET A 260 -5.76 16.97 -18.71
C MET A 260 -6.28 18.01 -19.69
N GLU A 261 -6.03 17.83 -21.00
CA GLU A 261 -6.47 18.75 -22.05
C GLU A 261 -8.00 18.82 -22.14
N GLU A 262 -8.70 17.70 -21.96
CA GLU A 262 -10.15 17.60 -22.02
C GLU A 262 -10.85 18.03 -20.72
N CYS A 263 -10.11 18.14 -19.61
CA CYS A 263 -10.68 18.47 -18.31
C CYS A 263 -11.05 19.97 -18.23
N SER A 264 -12.33 20.26 -18.05
CA SER A 264 -12.83 21.62 -17.82
C SER A 264 -13.04 21.98 -16.34
N ASP A 265 -12.88 21.02 -15.45
CA ASP A 265 -13.05 21.17 -14.01
C ASP A 265 -11.75 21.68 -13.37
N LYS A 266 -11.83 22.87 -12.73
CA LYS A 266 -10.64 23.51 -12.15
C LYS A 266 -10.00 22.73 -11.00
N GLU A 267 -10.79 22.13 -10.15
CA GLU A 267 -10.28 21.35 -9.03
C GLU A 267 -9.55 20.11 -9.52
N MET A 268 -10.11 19.42 -10.51
CA MET A 268 -9.43 18.31 -11.16
C MET A 268 -8.15 18.76 -11.91
N GLN A 269 -8.16 19.93 -12.54
CA GLN A 269 -6.95 20.45 -13.17
C GLN A 269 -5.83 20.72 -12.16
N GLU A 270 -6.14 21.18 -10.95
CA GLU A 270 -5.15 21.37 -9.88
C GLU A 270 -4.55 20.03 -9.45
N VAL A 271 -5.38 18.99 -9.26
CA VAL A 271 -4.93 17.64 -8.94
C VAL A 271 -4.07 17.07 -10.06
N PHE A 272 -4.50 17.20 -11.31
CA PHE A 272 -3.71 16.73 -12.47
C PHE A 272 -2.38 17.48 -12.61
N THR A 273 -2.35 18.77 -12.28
CA THR A 273 -1.12 19.56 -12.27
C THR A 273 -0.15 19.05 -11.19
N ALA A 274 -0.66 18.64 -10.04
CA ALA A 274 0.15 18.02 -9.00
C ALA A 274 0.74 16.68 -9.46
N TYR A 275 -0.05 15.81 -10.11
CA TYR A 275 0.47 14.57 -10.73
C TYR A 275 1.55 14.84 -11.80
N MET A 276 1.42 15.91 -12.58
CA MET A 276 2.44 16.30 -13.57
C MET A 276 3.74 16.76 -12.91
N SER A 277 3.67 17.50 -11.82
CA SER A 277 4.87 17.96 -11.10
C SER A 277 5.66 16.81 -10.47
N GLU A 278 4.98 15.75 -10.01
CA GLU A 278 5.63 14.51 -9.56
C GLU A 278 6.31 13.77 -10.72
N ARG A 279 5.65 13.73 -11.88
CA ARG A 279 6.21 13.12 -13.09
C ARG A 279 7.52 13.76 -13.51
N MET A 280 7.59 15.09 -13.51
CA MET A 280 8.81 15.82 -13.91
C MET A 280 9.99 15.51 -12.99
N LYS A 281 9.74 15.29 -11.69
CA LYS A 281 10.80 14.87 -10.75
C LYS A 281 11.34 13.46 -11.07
N CYS A 282 10.47 12.54 -11.51
CA CYS A 282 10.90 11.18 -11.88
C CYS A 282 11.70 11.14 -13.20
N ASP A 283 11.40 12.04 -14.14
CA ASP A 283 12.10 12.09 -15.42
C ASP A 283 13.50 12.78 -15.27
N ASP A 284 13.71 13.61 -14.25
CA ASP A 284 14.99 14.27 -13.93
C ASP A 284 15.95 13.34 -13.15
N ASP A 285 15.45 12.33 -12.43
CA ASP A 285 16.26 11.35 -11.70
C ASP A 285 16.81 10.21 -12.62
N ASP A 286 16.36 10.11 -13.86
CA ASP A 286 16.82 9.15 -14.87
C ASP A 286 17.91 9.71 -15.84
N CYS A 287 18.51 10.88 -15.53
CA CYS A 287 19.62 11.47 -16.30
C CYS A 287 21.00 11.23 -15.66
#